data_acfab2718059eee964f851fde8312981
#
_entry.id   acfab2718059eee964f851fde8312981
#
_cell.length_a   1.000
_cell.length_b   1.000
_cell.length_c   1.000
_cell.angle_alpha   90.00
_cell.angle_beta   90.00
_cell.angle_gamma   90.00
#
_symmetry.space_group_name_H-M   'P 1'
#
loop_
_entity.id
_entity.type
_entity.pdbx_description
1 polymer ?
#
loop_
_entity_poly.entity_id
_entity_poly.type
_entity_poly.pdbx_seq_one_letter_code
_entity_poly.pdbx_strand_id
1 'polypeptide(L)'
;AILRKPIDRIGYGGYLKLALEFPEFLDYVESVCNEFRELYENAKGTTPYCVKKVAVLNSWGKIRSWGCHMVHHALYQKQNYSYAGIIEALSGAPFDVKFISFDDILENEDILKDIDVIINVGDGDTAHTGGAVWENPAISSAIRRFVYEGGGFIGIGEPAGHQYQGHYLQLADLIGVEKETGFTLNYDKYNWDEHPEHFILADTTKPVDFGEGKKSIYAYEGTEILVQRDKEVQMAVNGFGAGRSVYISGLPYSFENSRILYRSILWSTHSEDELHQWFSTNFNVEVHAYVK
;
A
#
# COMPACT_ATOMS: atom_id res chain seq x y z
N ALA A 1 0.68 -5.19 16.12
CA ALA A 1 1.59 -6.29 15.74
C ALA A 1 1.25 -7.58 16.51
N ILE A 2 1.21 -7.56 17.84
CA ILE A 2 0.97 -8.76 18.70
C ILE A 2 -0.34 -9.48 18.39
N LEU A 3 -1.35 -8.76 17.92
CA LEU A 3 -2.67 -9.32 17.56
C LEU A 3 -2.70 -9.97 16.18
N ARG A 4 -1.66 -9.79 15.35
CA ARG A 4 -1.66 -10.27 13.95
C ARG A 4 -0.61 -11.31 13.65
N LYS A 5 0.50 -11.31 14.37
CA LYS A 5 1.61 -12.26 14.17
C LYS A 5 2.10 -12.78 15.53
N PRO A 6 2.50 -14.03 15.65
CA PRO A 6 3.13 -14.51 16.87
C PRO A 6 4.44 -13.77 17.10
N ILE A 7 4.56 -13.12 18.25
CA ILE A 7 5.73 -12.34 18.65
C ILE A 7 6.23 -12.88 19.99
N ASP A 8 7.45 -13.41 20.02
CA ASP A 8 8.06 -13.95 21.23
C ASP A 8 8.68 -12.86 22.10
N ARG A 9 9.07 -11.73 21.52
CA ARG A 9 9.72 -10.64 22.22
C ARG A 9 9.30 -9.28 21.67
N ILE A 10 8.99 -8.40 22.60
CA ILE A 10 8.83 -6.97 22.33
C ILE A 10 9.88 -6.25 23.16
N GLY A 11 10.72 -5.45 22.51
CA GLY A 11 11.79 -4.70 23.14
C GLY A 11 11.51 -3.21 23.09
N TYR A 12 11.71 -2.54 24.22
CA TYR A 12 11.83 -1.09 24.23
C TYR A 12 13.19 -0.69 23.62
N GLY A 13 13.17 0.11 22.56
CA GLY A 13 14.35 0.64 21.92
C GLY A 13 14.72 2.03 22.45
N GLY A 14 16.01 2.36 22.40
CA GLY A 14 16.52 3.65 22.82
C GLY A 14 17.54 3.56 23.95
N TYR A 15 17.87 4.71 24.53
CA TYR A 15 18.85 4.81 25.61
C TYR A 15 18.18 4.52 26.96
N LEU A 16 18.06 3.25 27.34
CA LEU A 16 17.41 2.81 28.60
C LEU A 16 17.94 3.56 29.83
N LYS A 17 19.22 3.93 29.79
CA LYS A 17 19.82 4.67 30.93
C LYS A 17 19.18 6.03 31.17
N LEU A 18 18.64 6.68 30.12
CA LEU A 18 17.90 7.93 30.27
C LEU A 18 16.51 7.70 30.90
N ALA A 19 15.91 6.56 30.62
CA ALA A 19 14.60 6.23 31.17
C ALA A 19 14.59 6.03 32.69
N LEU A 20 15.75 5.67 33.29
CA LEU A 20 15.86 5.48 34.73
C LEU A 20 15.64 6.77 35.54
N GLU A 21 15.77 7.93 34.91
CA GLU A 21 15.53 9.23 35.54
C GLU A 21 14.02 9.60 35.57
N PHE A 22 13.16 8.80 34.94
CA PHE A 22 11.72 9.04 34.80
C PHE A 22 10.91 7.83 35.31
N PRO A 23 10.70 7.70 36.62
CA PRO A 23 9.98 6.56 37.21
C PRO A 23 8.59 6.36 36.62
N GLU A 24 7.83 7.42 36.40
CA GLU A 24 6.49 7.38 35.81
C GLU A 24 6.46 6.79 34.41
N PHE A 25 7.55 6.97 33.64
CA PHE A 25 7.69 6.34 32.33
C PHE A 25 7.94 4.84 32.46
N LEU A 26 8.72 4.41 33.45
CA LEU A 26 8.95 2.98 33.72
C LEU A 26 7.67 2.28 34.16
N ASP A 27 6.84 2.92 35.01
CA ASP A 27 5.55 2.42 35.43
C ASP A 27 4.60 2.25 34.21
N TYR A 28 4.64 3.22 33.28
CA TYR A 28 3.89 3.13 32.03
C TYR A 28 4.37 1.97 31.15
N VAL A 29 5.67 1.78 30.98
CA VAL A 29 6.25 0.65 30.23
C VAL A 29 5.85 -0.67 30.86
N GLU A 30 5.85 -0.79 32.19
CA GLU A 30 5.41 -2.00 32.89
C GLU A 30 3.92 -2.27 32.61
N SER A 31 3.07 -1.26 32.67
CA SER A 31 1.65 -1.38 32.35
C SER A 31 1.43 -1.91 30.93
N VAL A 32 2.10 -1.34 29.94
CA VAL A 32 2.04 -1.79 28.53
C VAL A 32 2.55 -3.22 28.38
N CYS A 33 3.63 -3.59 29.08
CA CYS A 33 4.12 -4.97 29.06
C CYS A 33 3.11 -5.97 29.63
N ASN A 34 2.40 -5.59 30.68
CA ASN A 34 1.36 -6.44 31.27
C ASN A 34 0.17 -6.59 30.36
N GLU A 35 -0.29 -5.50 29.71
CA GLU A 35 -1.32 -5.55 28.67
C GLU A 35 -0.93 -6.49 27.53
N PHE A 36 0.30 -6.39 27.02
CA PHE A 36 0.77 -7.28 25.96
C PHE A 36 0.81 -8.75 26.37
N ARG A 37 1.15 -9.06 27.63
CA ARG A 37 1.09 -10.43 28.14
C ARG A 37 -0.34 -10.94 28.18
N GLU A 38 -1.28 -10.14 28.63
CA GLU A 38 -2.70 -10.47 28.65
C GLU A 38 -3.25 -10.74 27.24
N LEU A 39 -2.95 -9.85 26.29
CA LEU A 39 -3.32 -10.04 24.88
C LEU A 39 -2.74 -11.32 24.30
N TYR A 40 -1.46 -11.60 24.57
CA TYR A 40 -0.81 -12.82 24.13
C TYR A 40 -1.48 -14.09 24.69
N GLU A 41 -1.75 -14.15 25.99
CA GLU A 41 -2.40 -15.31 26.60
C GLU A 41 -3.83 -15.51 26.08
N ASN A 42 -4.56 -14.43 25.82
CA ASN A 42 -5.90 -14.48 25.24
C ASN A 42 -5.90 -15.01 23.78
N ALA A 43 -4.88 -14.66 22.99
CA ALA A 43 -4.74 -15.09 21.60
C ALA A 43 -4.02 -16.45 21.43
N LYS A 44 -3.40 -16.97 22.48
CA LYS A 44 -2.59 -18.19 22.44
C LYS A 44 -3.38 -19.41 21.97
N GLY A 45 -2.80 -20.14 21.02
CA GLY A 45 -3.43 -21.32 20.43
C GLY A 45 -4.55 -21.01 19.43
N THR A 46 -4.66 -19.75 19.01
CA THR A 46 -5.55 -19.33 17.93
C THR A 46 -4.75 -18.79 16.75
N THR A 47 -5.40 -18.70 15.59
CA THR A 47 -4.82 -18.09 14.39
C THR A 47 -5.62 -16.84 14.04
N PRO A 48 -4.97 -15.66 13.82
CA PRO A 48 -5.66 -14.48 13.37
C PRO A 48 -6.39 -14.74 12.05
N TYR A 49 -7.66 -14.42 11.99
CA TYR A 49 -8.41 -14.45 10.74
C TYR A 49 -7.98 -13.28 9.86
N CYS A 50 -7.72 -13.55 8.59
CA CYS A 50 -7.33 -12.55 7.61
C CYS A 50 -8.35 -12.55 6.45
N VAL A 51 -8.91 -11.37 6.18
CA VAL A 51 -9.92 -11.17 5.15
C VAL A 51 -9.30 -11.36 3.76
N LYS A 52 -8.10 -10.80 3.55
CA LYS A 52 -7.35 -10.87 2.29
C LYS A 52 -5.86 -11.04 2.55
N LYS A 53 -5.18 -11.64 1.57
CA LYS A 53 -3.73 -11.77 1.51
C LYS A 53 -3.16 -10.67 0.62
N VAL A 54 -2.39 -9.80 1.21
CA VAL A 54 -1.82 -8.60 0.58
C VAL A 54 -0.33 -8.78 0.38
N ALA A 55 0.14 -8.67 -0.86
CA ALA A 55 1.57 -8.63 -1.16
C ALA A 55 2.05 -7.18 -1.34
N VAL A 56 3.07 -6.77 -0.60
CA VAL A 56 3.79 -5.52 -0.84
C VAL A 56 5.07 -5.84 -1.60
N LEU A 57 5.18 -5.30 -2.82
CA LEU A 57 6.36 -5.50 -3.66
C LEU A 57 7.53 -4.63 -3.20
N ASN A 58 8.74 -5.16 -3.31
CA ASN A 58 9.97 -4.45 -3.02
C ASN A 58 11.20 -5.08 -3.71
N SER A 59 12.30 -4.34 -3.73
CA SER A 59 13.62 -4.83 -4.15
C SER A 59 14.54 -4.97 -2.94
N TRP A 60 14.39 -6.04 -2.19
CA TRP A 60 14.97 -6.23 -0.86
C TRP A 60 16.45 -5.85 -0.73
N GLY A 61 17.33 -6.38 -1.59
CA GLY A 61 18.75 -6.05 -1.56
C GLY A 61 19.06 -4.60 -1.95
N LYS A 62 18.30 -4.04 -2.89
CA LYS A 62 18.45 -2.66 -3.35
C LYS A 62 17.98 -1.66 -2.31
N ILE A 63 16.94 -1.99 -1.53
CA ILE A 63 16.51 -1.16 -0.40
C ILE A 63 17.64 -1.02 0.60
N ARG A 64 18.34 -2.10 0.93
CA ARG A 64 19.47 -2.05 1.83
C ARG A 64 20.62 -1.18 1.31
N SER A 65 20.98 -1.33 0.04
CA SER A 65 22.03 -0.52 -0.59
C SER A 65 21.67 0.97 -0.60
N TRP A 66 20.43 1.26 -0.96
CA TRP A 66 19.90 2.62 -0.97
C TRP A 66 19.91 3.22 0.45
N GLY A 67 19.48 2.48 1.45
CA GLY A 67 19.51 2.90 2.84
C GLY A 67 20.92 3.14 3.40
N CYS A 68 21.93 2.45 2.87
CA CYS A 68 23.33 2.70 3.24
C CYS A 68 23.89 3.99 2.64
N HIS A 69 23.41 4.40 1.48
CA HIS A 69 23.83 5.63 0.80
C HIS A 69 22.99 6.85 1.19
N MET A 70 21.76 6.63 1.56
CA MET A 70 20.82 7.66 2.01
C MET A 70 20.63 7.49 3.51
N VAL A 71 20.97 8.48 4.29
CA VAL A 71 20.76 8.43 5.75
C VAL A 71 19.27 8.25 6.02
N HIS A 72 18.86 7.08 6.47
CA HIS A 72 17.43 6.77 6.75
C HIS A 72 16.78 7.71 7.75
N HIS A 73 17.59 8.38 8.59
CA HIS A 73 17.12 9.40 9.52
C HIS A 73 16.97 10.77 8.88
N ALA A 74 17.35 10.93 7.62
CA ALA A 74 17.22 12.21 6.94
C ALA A 74 15.72 12.50 6.71
N LEU A 75 15.25 13.57 7.33
CA LEU A 75 13.84 13.98 7.35
C LEU A 75 13.27 14.36 5.97
N TYR A 76 14.10 14.41 4.95
CA TYR A 76 13.73 14.78 3.58
C TYR A 76 13.59 13.57 2.64
N GLN A 77 13.51 12.35 3.15
CA GLN A 77 13.15 11.17 2.34
C GLN A 77 11.64 11.15 2.06
N LYS A 78 11.20 12.12 1.29
CA LYS A 78 9.79 12.33 1.01
C LYS A 78 9.14 11.18 0.23
N GLN A 79 9.93 10.49 -0.57
CA GLN A 79 9.51 9.32 -1.35
C GLN A 79 9.02 8.15 -0.50
N ASN A 80 9.31 8.15 0.81
CA ASN A 80 8.90 7.06 1.70
C ASN A 80 7.56 7.29 2.39
N TYR A 81 6.98 8.48 2.29
CA TYR A 81 5.78 8.78 3.08
C TYR A 81 4.60 7.87 2.73
N SER A 82 4.39 7.55 1.46
CA SER A 82 3.34 6.61 1.06
C SER A 82 3.66 5.18 1.45
N TYR A 83 4.92 4.76 1.31
CA TYR A 83 5.35 3.41 1.74
C TYR A 83 5.15 3.23 3.25
N ALA A 84 5.62 4.18 4.05
CA ALA A 84 5.38 4.18 5.49
C ALA A 84 3.88 4.22 5.81
N GLY A 85 3.12 5.03 5.08
CA GLY A 85 1.67 5.17 5.25
C GLY A 85 0.90 3.86 5.07
N ILE A 86 1.22 3.09 4.01
CA ILE A 86 0.55 1.79 3.81
C ILE A 86 0.97 0.76 4.86
N ILE A 87 2.24 0.74 5.26
CA ILE A 87 2.70 -0.21 6.30
C ILE A 87 2.00 0.08 7.63
N GLU A 88 1.90 1.35 8.01
CA GLU A 88 1.19 1.78 9.21
C GLU A 88 -0.29 1.39 9.15
N ALA A 89 -0.96 1.70 8.04
CA ALA A 89 -2.37 1.36 7.83
C ALA A 89 -2.61 -0.15 7.88
N LEU A 90 -1.74 -0.96 7.27
CA LEU A 90 -1.90 -2.41 7.24
C LEU A 90 -1.57 -3.08 8.58
N SER A 91 -0.82 -2.44 9.46
CA SER A 91 -0.32 -3.06 10.70
C SER A 91 -1.44 -3.48 11.66
N GLY A 92 -2.54 -2.74 11.73
CA GLY A 92 -3.72 -3.04 12.55
C GLY A 92 -4.87 -3.70 11.79
N ALA A 93 -4.77 -3.81 10.46
CA ALA A 93 -5.87 -4.28 9.63
C ALA A 93 -5.96 -5.83 9.58
N PRO A 94 -7.15 -6.41 9.33
CA PRO A 94 -7.36 -7.86 9.27
C PRO A 94 -6.89 -8.45 7.94
N PHE A 95 -5.67 -8.11 7.51
CA PHE A 95 -5.03 -8.63 6.30
C PHE A 95 -3.80 -9.47 6.62
N ASP A 96 -3.56 -10.55 5.85
CA ASP A 96 -2.28 -11.25 5.87
C ASP A 96 -1.31 -10.56 4.92
N VAL A 97 -0.35 -9.82 5.49
CA VAL A 97 0.60 -9.02 4.73
C VAL A 97 1.89 -9.80 4.50
N LYS A 98 2.28 -9.94 3.24
CA LYS A 98 3.54 -10.53 2.81
C LYS A 98 4.38 -9.50 2.06
N PHE A 99 5.68 -9.50 2.30
CA PHE A 99 6.62 -8.76 1.48
C PHE A 99 7.21 -9.70 0.45
N ILE A 100 7.01 -9.39 -0.83
CA ILE A 100 7.47 -10.20 -1.95
C ILE A 100 8.46 -9.36 -2.76
N SER A 101 9.64 -9.90 -3.03
CA SER A 101 10.60 -9.25 -3.90
C SER A 101 10.32 -9.59 -5.36
N PHE A 102 10.84 -8.76 -6.25
CA PHE A 102 10.78 -9.05 -7.70
C PHE A 102 11.58 -10.31 -8.05
N ASP A 103 12.65 -10.60 -7.30
CA ASP A 103 13.44 -11.81 -7.50
C ASP A 103 12.63 -13.07 -7.12
N ASP A 104 11.82 -13.01 -6.06
CA ASP A 104 10.92 -14.10 -5.69
C ASP A 104 9.94 -14.46 -6.81
N ILE A 105 9.40 -13.43 -7.50
CA ILE A 105 8.50 -13.63 -8.65
C ILE A 105 9.24 -14.29 -9.83
N LEU A 106 10.49 -13.87 -10.09
CA LEU A 106 11.31 -14.44 -11.16
C LEU A 106 11.71 -15.88 -10.89
N GLU A 107 11.98 -16.22 -9.64
CA GLU A 107 12.35 -17.57 -9.23
C GLU A 107 11.15 -18.51 -9.24
N ASN A 108 10.00 -18.03 -8.82
CA ASN A 108 8.77 -18.82 -8.74
C ASN A 108 7.52 -17.95 -8.82
N GLU A 109 6.97 -17.78 -10.03
CA GLU A 109 5.74 -17.00 -10.26
C GLU A 109 4.54 -17.55 -9.44
N ASP A 110 4.55 -18.83 -9.08
CA ASP A 110 3.48 -19.45 -8.29
C ASP A 110 3.32 -18.84 -6.89
N ILE A 111 4.29 -18.04 -6.43
CA ILE A 111 4.17 -17.29 -5.18
C ILE A 111 2.96 -16.34 -5.20
N LEU A 112 2.52 -15.89 -6.38
CA LEU A 112 1.37 -15.02 -6.54
C LEU A 112 0.03 -15.76 -6.42
N LYS A 113 -0.01 -17.09 -6.55
CA LYS A 113 -1.26 -17.87 -6.46
C LYS A 113 -1.91 -17.80 -5.07
N ASP A 114 -1.13 -17.53 -4.04
CA ASP A 114 -1.60 -17.38 -2.65
C ASP A 114 -1.76 -15.92 -2.22
N ILE A 115 -1.99 -15.03 -3.18
CA ILE A 115 -2.15 -13.59 -2.98
C ILE A 115 -3.48 -13.15 -3.58
N ASP A 116 -4.18 -12.24 -2.92
CA ASP A 116 -5.41 -11.63 -3.42
C ASP A 116 -5.14 -10.29 -4.10
N VAL A 117 -4.20 -9.50 -3.54
CA VAL A 117 -3.88 -8.17 -4.05
C VAL A 117 -2.40 -7.86 -3.92
N ILE A 118 -1.84 -7.21 -4.94
CA ILE A 118 -0.47 -6.70 -4.97
C ILE A 118 -0.49 -5.19 -4.77
N ILE A 119 0.39 -4.67 -3.89
CA ILE A 119 0.63 -3.24 -3.71
C ILE A 119 2.05 -2.92 -4.17
N ASN A 120 2.19 -1.95 -5.08
CA ASN A 120 3.46 -1.35 -5.47
C ASN A 120 3.42 0.16 -5.17
N VAL A 121 4.30 0.64 -4.30
CA VAL A 121 4.19 1.96 -3.70
C VAL A 121 5.53 2.66 -3.58
N GLY A 122 5.56 3.95 -3.88
CA GLY A 122 6.71 4.83 -3.74
C GLY A 122 6.96 5.66 -4.99
N ASP A 123 8.10 6.37 -5.00
CA ASP A 123 8.56 7.09 -6.19
C ASP A 123 9.18 6.12 -7.19
N GLY A 124 9.06 6.44 -8.47
CA GLY A 124 9.71 5.69 -9.55
C GLY A 124 11.23 5.64 -9.40
N ASP A 125 11.85 4.67 -10.03
CA ASP A 125 13.29 4.44 -9.99
C ASP A 125 13.89 4.23 -8.57
N THR A 126 13.07 3.79 -7.63
CA THR A 126 13.51 3.48 -6.27
C THR A 126 13.49 1.97 -5.98
N ALA A 127 14.12 1.58 -4.89
CA ALA A 127 14.07 0.20 -4.40
C ALA A 127 12.65 -0.21 -3.94
N HIS A 128 11.76 0.73 -3.65
CA HIS A 128 10.39 0.46 -3.27
C HIS A 128 9.53 0.08 -4.47
N THR A 129 9.69 0.78 -5.60
CA THR A 129 8.91 0.55 -6.82
C THR A 129 9.58 -0.39 -7.81
N GLY A 130 10.87 -0.67 -7.66
CA GLY A 130 11.61 -1.65 -8.45
C GLY A 130 12.65 -1.07 -9.40
N GLY A 131 12.48 0.14 -9.92
CA GLY A 131 13.42 0.76 -10.86
C GLY A 131 13.67 -0.13 -12.10
N ALA A 132 14.93 -0.36 -12.44
CA ALA A 132 15.32 -1.11 -13.66
C ALA A 132 14.85 -2.58 -13.69
N VAL A 133 14.25 -3.14 -12.65
CA VAL A 133 13.65 -4.50 -12.72
C VAL A 133 12.54 -4.57 -13.76
N TRP A 134 11.90 -3.44 -14.06
CA TRP A 134 10.83 -3.35 -15.05
C TRP A 134 11.29 -3.47 -16.51
N GLU A 135 12.59 -3.44 -16.78
CA GLU A 135 13.16 -3.81 -18.08
C GLU A 135 13.02 -5.31 -18.35
N ASN A 136 12.79 -6.12 -17.30
CA ASN A 136 12.57 -7.56 -17.45
C ASN A 136 11.09 -7.85 -17.74
N PRO A 137 10.72 -8.30 -18.96
CA PRO A 137 9.34 -8.54 -19.33
C PRO A 137 8.67 -9.67 -18.53
N ALA A 138 9.43 -10.56 -17.90
CA ALA A 138 8.87 -11.62 -17.09
C ALA A 138 8.12 -11.06 -15.86
N ILE A 139 8.66 -10.00 -15.23
CA ILE A 139 8.01 -9.34 -14.08
C ILE A 139 6.67 -8.74 -14.48
N SER A 140 6.67 -7.89 -15.51
CA SER A 140 5.46 -7.22 -15.96
C SER A 140 4.41 -8.22 -16.48
N SER A 141 4.86 -9.30 -17.13
CA SER A 141 3.97 -10.36 -17.63
C SER A 141 3.35 -11.17 -16.48
N ALA A 142 4.12 -11.50 -15.45
CA ALA A 142 3.61 -12.22 -14.28
C ALA A 142 2.53 -11.43 -13.54
N ILE A 143 2.78 -10.12 -13.32
CA ILE A 143 1.81 -9.25 -12.64
C ILE A 143 0.56 -9.03 -13.51
N ARG A 144 0.73 -8.80 -14.83
CA ARG A 144 -0.43 -8.69 -15.73
C ARG A 144 -1.27 -9.96 -15.73
N ARG A 145 -0.64 -11.14 -15.78
CA ARG A 145 -1.36 -12.41 -15.73
C ARG A 145 -2.13 -12.56 -14.43
N PHE A 146 -1.50 -12.28 -13.29
CA PHE A 146 -2.14 -12.32 -11.98
C PHE A 146 -3.40 -11.45 -11.93
N VAL A 147 -3.33 -10.20 -12.41
CA VAL A 147 -4.51 -9.32 -12.41
C VAL A 147 -5.53 -9.77 -13.47
N TYR A 148 -5.08 -10.16 -14.66
CA TYR A 148 -5.98 -10.64 -15.72
C TYR A 148 -6.82 -11.85 -15.26
N GLU A 149 -6.27 -12.70 -14.41
CA GLU A 149 -6.93 -13.88 -13.84
C GLU A 149 -7.82 -13.56 -12.62
N GLY A 150 -7.90 -12.32 -12.18
CA GLY A 150 -8.82 -11.87 -11.14
C GLY A 150 -8.15 -11.29 -9.88
N GLY A 151 -6.83 -11.24 -9.83
CA GLY A 151 -6.11 -10.58 -8.74
C GLY A 151 -6.28 -9.07 -8.73
N GLY A 152 -6.09 -8.44 -7.56
CA GLY A 152 -6.12 -7.00 -7.39
C GLY A 152 -4.73 -6.37 -7.53
N PHE A 153 -4.65 -5.13 -8.04
CA PHE A 153 -3.42 -4.34 -8.03
C PHE A 153 -3.67 -2.93 -7.51
N ILE A 154 -2.83 -2.47 -6.59
CA ILE A 154 -2.89 -1.10 -6.07
C ILE A 154 -1.53 -0.45 -6.31
N GLY A 155 -1.53 0.59 -7.13
CA GLY A 155 -0.37 1.40 -7.43
C GLY A 155 -0.44 2.74 -6.70
N ILE A 156 0.59 3.08 -5.91
CA ILE A 156 0.62 4.33 -5.14
C ILE A 156 1.89 5.10 -5.46
N GLY A 157 1.75 6.37 -5.79
CA GLY A 157 2.84 7.24 -6.20
C GLY A 157 3.19 7.07 -7.67
N GLU A 158 4.33 6.47 -7.95
CA GLU A 158 4.79 6.10 -9.29
C GLU A 158 5.02 4.58 -9.37
N PRO A 159 3.94 3.79 -9.28
CA PRO A 159 4.05 2.34 -9.28
C PRO A 159 4.62 1.85 -10.61
N ALA A 160 5.52 0.88 -10.56
CA ALA A 160 6.24 0.39 -11.74
C ALA A 160 6.94 1.52 -12.52
N GLY A 161 7.30 2.61 -11.84
CA GLY A 161 7.90 3.80 -12.46
C GLY A 161 9.35 3.57 -12.83
N HIS A 162 9.62 3.53 -14.16
CA HIS A 162 10.94 3.43 -14.76
C HIS A 162 10.84 3.80 -16.23
N GLN A 163 11.65 4.77 -16.69
CA GLN A 163 11.62 5.16 -18.11
C GLN A 163 12.20 4.07 -18.99
N TYR A 164 11.34 3.33 -19.69
CA TYR A 164 11.75 2.27 -20.60
C TYR A 164 10.76 2.11 -21.76
N GLN A 165 11.26 1.91 -22.96
CA GLN A 165 10.48 1.69 -24.19
C GLN A 165 9.33 2.70 -24.44
N GLY A 166 9.55 3.97 -24.09
CA GLY A 166 8.59 5.04 -24.32
C GLY A 166 7.51 5.20 -23.23
N HIS A 167 7.51 4.36 -22.22
CA HIS A 167 6.62 4.45 -21.06
C HIS A 167 7.39 4.80 -19.79
N TYR A 168 6.75 5.49 -18.88
CA TYR A 168 7.29 5.71 -17.53
C TYR A 168 6.69 4.73 -16.53
N LEU A 169 5.35 4.56 -16.53
CA LEU A 169 4.69 3.54 -15.72
C LEU A 169 4.60 2.24 -16.52
N GLN A 170 5.44 1.26 -16.18
CA GLN A 170 5.58 0.03 -16.96
C GLN A 170 4.36 -0.91 -16.90
N LEU A 171 3.37 -0.59 -16.06
CA LEU A 171 2.07 -1.24 -15.97
C LEU A 171 0.91 -0.28 -16.29
N ALA A 172 1.16 0.76 -17.11
CA ALA A 172 0.19 1.80 -17.42
C ALA A 172 -1.14 1.25 -17.97
N ASP A 173 -1.08 0.25 -18.83
CA ASP A 173 -2.23 -0.45 -19.40
C ASP A 173 -3.07 -1.19 -18.33
N LEU A 174 -2.42 -1.73 -17.32
CA LEU A 174 -3.06 -2.42 -16.21
C LEU A 174 -3.70 -1.43 -15.24
N ILE A 175 -2.96 -0.38 -14.85
CA ILE A 175 -3.43 0.59 -13.85
C ILE A 175 -4.31 1.70 -14.42
N GLY A 176 -4.38 1.80 -15.76
CA GLY A 176 -5.21 2.77 -16.46
C GLY A 176 -4.64 4.20 -16.51
N VAL A 177 -3.43 4.43 -15.98
CA VAL A 177 -2.80 5.75 -15.97
C VAL A 177 -1.35 5.69 -16.43
N GLU A 178 -0.87 6.81 -16.98
CA GLU A 178 0.53 6.98 -17.40
C GLU A 178 1.04 8.34 -16.93
N LYS A 179 2.34 8.49 -16.81
CA LYS A 179 3.01 9.74 -16.53
C LYS A 179 3.59 10.32 -17.80
N GLU A 180 3.23 11.56 -18.09
CA GLU A 180 3.85 12.31 -19.17
C GLU A 180 5.25 12.79 -18.74
N THR A 181 6.27 12.39 -19.50
CA THR A 181 7.68 12.73 -19.22
C THR A 181 8.23 13.79 -20.18
N GLY A 182 7.41 14.24 -21.14
CA GLY A 182 7.74 15.29 -22.10
C GLY A 182 7.21 16.67 -21.69
N PHE A 183 7.00 17.53 -22.70
CA PHE A 183 6.34 18.82 -22.51
C PHE A 183 4.84 18.65 -22.51
N THR A 184 4.20 18.91 -21.38
CA THR A 184 2.73 18.97 -21.30
C THR A 184 2.26 20.31 -21.85
N LEU A 185 1.85 20.33 -23.10
CA LEU A 185 1.43 21.55 -23.78
C LEU A 185 -0.08 21.80 -23.74
N ASN A 186 -0.88 20.84 -23.33
CA ASN A 186 -2.34 20.91 -23.44
C ASN A 186 -3.05 20.18 -22.34
N TYR A 187 -3.34 20.89 -21.25
CA TYR A 187 -4.10 20.35 -20.13
C TYR A 187 -5.57 20.01 -20.48
N ASP A 188 -6.14 20.59 -21.53
CA ASP A 188 -7.54 20.33 -21.91
C ASP A 188 -7.72 18.95 -22.54
N LYS A 189 -6.63 18.30 -22.93
CA LYS A 189 -6.60 16.96 -23.49
C LYS A 189 -7.03 15.86 -22.52
N TYR A 190 -6.91 16.11 -21.22
CA TYR A 190 -7.11 15.11 -20.16
C TYR A 190 -8.23 15.52 -19.19
N ASN A 191 -9.27 16.16 -19.69
CA ASN A 191 -10.40 16.54 -18.87
C ASN A 191 -11.44 15.44 -18.86
N TRP A 192 -11.48 14.68 -17.78
CA TRP A 192 -12.40 13.56 -17.57
C TRP A 192 -13.38 13.89 -16.45
N ASP A 193 -14.56 13.27 -16.50
CA ASP A 193 -15.52 13.38 -15.41
C ASP A 193 -15.02 12.58 -14.19
N GLU A 194 -15.26 13.11 -12.99
CA GLU A 194 -14.95 12.43 -11.73
C GLU A 194 -16.14 11.61 -11.26
N HIS A 195 -15.84 10.50 -10.56
CA HIS A 195 -16.83 9.60 -9.95
C HIS A 195 -16.70 9.57 -8.42
N PRO A 196 -17.06 10.66 -7.72
CA PRO A 196 -16.90 10.77 -6.28
C PRO A 196 -17.81 9.83 -5.46
N GLU A 197 -18.85 9.27 -6.09
CA GLU A 197 -19.79 8.31 -5.50
C GLU A 197 -19.23 6.88 -5.43
N HIS A 198 -18.04 6.65 -5.98
CA HIS A 198 -17.44 5.32 -6.02
C HIS A 198 -17.22 4.73 -4.62
N PHE A 199 -17.37 3.40 -4.48
CA PHE A 199 -17.24 2.65 -3.23
C PHE A 199 -16.00 3.05 -2.42
N ILE A 200 -14.85 3.25 -3.07
CA ILE A 200 -13.60 3.57 -2.39
C ILE A 200 -13.69 4.89 -1.61
N LEU A 201 -14.47 5.86 -2.11
CA LEU A 201 -14.61 7.18 -1.51
C LEU A 201 -15.83 7.34 -0.59
N ALA A 202 -16.70 6.34 -0.48
CA ALA A 202 -17.99 6.47 0.20
C ALA A 202 -17.90 6.83 1.70
N ASP A 203 -16.79 6.57 2.38
CA ASP A 203 -16.55 6.98 3.78
C ASP A 203 -15.85 8.35 3.88
N THR A 204 -15.51 8.95 2.76
CA THR A 204 -14.66 10.15 2.73
C THR A 204 -15.50 11.39 3.06
N THR A 205 -15.28 11.97 4.21
CA THR A 205 -15.98 13.20 4.67
C THR A 205 -15.16 14.48 4.43
N LYS A 206 -13.91 14.34 4.07
CA LYS A 206 -12.95 15.41 3.78
C LYS A 206 -12.23 15.12 2.46
N PRO A 207 -11.64 16.13 1.80
CA PRO A 207 -10.76 15.86 0.66
C PRO A 207 -9.65 14.87 1.01
N VAL A 208 -9.39 13.94 0.10
CA VAL A 208 -8.32 12.95 0.29
C VAL A 208 -6.97 13.64 0.39
N ASP A 209 -6.18 13.30 1.38
CA ASP A 209 -4.82 13.76 1.52
C ASP A 209 -3.87 12.86 0.70
N PHE A 210 -3.38 13.38 -0.40
CA PHE A 210 -2.38 12.71 -1.24
C PHE A 210 -0.95 13.12 -0.87
N GLY A 211 -0.74 13.92 0.17
CA GLY A 211 0.53 14.57 0.45
C GLY A 211 0.93 15.51 -0.71
N GLU A 212 2.15 15.40 -1.19
CA GLU A 212 2.57 16.16 -2.38
C GLU A 212 1.86 15.67 -3.65
N GLY A 213 1.47 14.40 -3.69
CA GLY A 213 0.90 13.76 -4.85
C GLY A 213 1.92 13.61 -5.98
N LYS A 214 1.45 13.16 -7.15
CA LYS A 214 2.27 13.09 -8.37
C LYS A 214 1.70 14.00 -9.44
N LYS A 215 2.59 14.55 -10.25
CA LYS A 215 2.25 15.46 -11.35
C LYS A 215 2.37 14.75 -12.69
N SER A 216 1.72 15.35 -13.68
CA SER A 216 1.76 14.88 -15.07
C SER A 216 1.18 13.48 -15.25
N ILE A 217 0.25 13.09 -14.38
CA ILE A 217 -0.47 11.81 -14.48
C ILE A 217 -1.77 12.02 -15.26
N TYR A 218 -1.95 11.21 -16.30
CA TYR A 218 -3.17 11.20 -17.12
C TYR A 218 -3.75 9.79 -17.21
N ALA A 219 -5.07 9.70 -17.45
CA ALA A 219 -5.78 8.45 -17.59
C ALA A 219 -5.86 8.00 -19.04
N TYR A 220 -5.85 6.69 -19.25
CA TYR A 220 -6.20 6.08 -20.53
C TYR A 220 -7.71 6.05 -20.72
N GLU A 221 -8.14 5.91 -21.98
CA GLU A 221 -9.55 5.72 -22.31
C GLU A 221 -10.10 4.48 -21.61
N GLY A 222 -11.29 4.63 -20.99
CA GLY A 222 -11.95 3.55 -20.24
C GLY A 222 -11.56 3.48 -18.75
N THR A 223 -10.59 4.26 -18.31
CA THR A 223 -10.24 4.38 -16.89
C THR A 223 -11.23 5.30 -16.18
N GLU A 224 -11.75 4.88 -15.03
CA GLU A 224 -12.63 5.68 -14.20
C GLU A 224 -11.83 6.54 -13.23
N ILE A 225 -11.96 7.86 -13.33
CA ILE A 225 -11.25 8.81 -12.48
C ILE A 225 -12.11 9.10 -11.24
N LEU A 226 -11.55 8.92 -10.06
CA LEU A 226 -12.22 9.18 -8.79
C LEU A 226 -11.91 10.57 -8.25
N VAL A 227 -10.68 11.03 -8.38
CA VAL A 227 -10.25 12.35 -7.90
C VAL A 227 -9.23 12.97 -8.85
N GLN A 228 -9.43 14.23 -9.17
CA GLN A 228 -8.48 15.08 -9.90
C GLN A 228 -8.03 16.27 -9.05
N ARG A 229 -6.85 16.80 -9.33
CA ARG A 229 -6.35 18.07 -8.83
C ARG A 229 -5.65 18.79 -9.97
N ASP A 230 -6.07 20.01 -10.28
CA ASP A 230 -5.49 20.81 -11.37
C ASP A 230 -5.46 20.06 -12.72
N LYS A 231 -6.53 19.29 -13.01
CA LYS A 231 -6.68 18.42 -14.21
C LYS A 231 -5.71 17.23 -14.25
N GLU A 232 -4.99 16.97 -13.18
CA GLU A 232 -4.14 15.78 -13.05
C GLU A 232 -4.83 14.69 -12.24
N VAL A 233 -4.70 13.45 -12.68
CA VAL A 233 -5.31 12.32 -12.00
C VAL A 233 -4.61 12.08 -10.66
N GLN A 234 -5.38 12.13 -9.58
CA GLN A 234 -4.89 11.82 -8.24
C GLN A 234 -5.33 10.42 -7.78
N MET A 235 -6.49 9.99 -8.25
CA MET A 235 -7.00 8.66 -7.96
C MET A 235 -7.84 8.15 -9.12
N ALA A 236 -7.62 6.92 -9.52
CA ALA A 236 -8.36 6.28 -10.60
C ALA A 236 -8.49 4.77 -10.36
N VAL A 237 -9.45 4.16 -11.02
CA VAL A 237 -9.66 2.72 -11.02
C VAL A 237 -9.80 2.19 -12.45
N ASN A 238 -9.33 0.96 -12.67
CA ASN A 238 -9.36 0.34 -13.98
C ASN A 238 -9.66 -1.15 -13.87
N GLY A 239 -10.38 -1.69 -14.84
CA GLY A 239 -10.58 -3.12 -15.02
C GLY A 239 -9.52 -3.71 -15.95
N PHE A 240 -8.96 -4.86 -15.60
CA PHE A 240 -7.99 -5.56 -16.44
C PHE A 240 -8.24 -7.07 -16.41
N GLY A 241 -8.80 -7.60 -17.50
CA GLY A 241 -9.29 -8.98 -17.55
C GLY A 241 -10.42 -9.22 -16.53
N ALA A 242 -10.24 -10.20 -15.64
CA ALA A 242 -11.17 -10.47 -14.54
C ALA A 242 -10.83 -9.68 -13.26
N GLY A 243 -9.67 -9.02 -13.20
CA GLY A 243 -9.20 -8.28 -12.03
C GLY A 243 -9.43 -6.78 -12.14
N ARG A 244 -9.05 -6.08 -11.08
CA ARG A 244 -9.21 -4.64 -10.93
C ARG A 244 -7.94 -3.99 -10.40
N SER A 245 -7.71 -2.76 -10.79
CA SER A 245 -6.59 -1.98 -10.28
C SER A 245 -7.03 -0.62 -9.73
N VAL A 246 -6.26 -0.10 -8.78
CA VAL A 246 -6.44 1.22 -8.19
C VAL A 246 -5.14 1.99 -8.31
N TYR A 247 -5.22 3.22 -8.80
CA TYR A 247 -4.14 4.19 -8.76
C TYR A 247 -4.39 5.25 -7.69
N ILE A 248 -3.39 5.59 -6.89
CA ILE A 248 -3.43 6.66 -5.90
C ILE A 248 -2.13 7.45 -5.99
N SER A 249 -2.21 8.76 -6.19
CA SER A 249 -1.05 9.63 -6.40
C SER A 249 -0.11 9.75 -5.21
N GLY A 250 -0.61 9.49 -4.00
CA GLY A 250 0.14 9.45 -2.75
C GLY A 250 -0.79 9.12 -1.59
N LEU A 251 -0.29 8.46 -0.56
CA LEU A 251 -1.12 8.02 0.57
C LEU A 251 -0.33 8.10 1.88
N PRO A 252 -0.12 9.31 2.44
CA PRO A 252 0.44 9.44 3.78
C PRO A 252 -0.50 8.80 4.81
N TYR A 253 0.05 8.37 5.95
CA TYR A 253 -0.76 7.78 7.00
C TYR A 253 -1.75 8.79 7.60
N SER A 254 -3.00 8.41 7.63
CA SER A 254 -4.06 8.97 8.49
C SER A 254 -5.16 7.92 8.65
N PHE A 255 -6.06 8.10 9.60
CA PHE A 255 -7.20 7.18 9.76
C PHE A 255 -8.09 7.20 8.51
N GLU A 256 -8.30 8.36 7.93
CA GLU A 256 -9.09 8.52 6.71
C GLU A 256 -8.42 7.81 5.53
N ASN A 257 -7.12 8.01 5.34
CA ASN A 257 -6.37 7.34 4.29
C ASN A 257 -6.27 5.83 4.47
N SER A 258 -6.25 5.34 5.71
CA SER A 258 -6.32 3.90 6.00
C SER A 258 -7.63 3.30 5.50
N ARG A 259 -8.75 4.01 5.65
CA ARG A 259 -10.05 3.57 5.10
C ARG A 259 -10.04 3.52 3.58
N ILE A 260 -9.42 4.48 2.93
CA ILE A 260 -9.26 4.48 1.46
C ILE A 260 -8.46 3.24 1.03
N LEU A 261 -7.37 2.92 1.72
CA LEU A 261 -6.59 1.73 1.43
C LEU A 261 -7.40 0.44 1.62
N TYR A 262 -8.12 0.30 2.73
CA TYR A 262 -8.94 -0.89 2.99
C TYR A 262 -10.03 -1.08 1.93
N ARG A 263 -10.74 -0.01 1.59
CA ARG A 263 -11.73 -0.03 0.51
C ARG A 263 -11.12 -0.32 -0.85
N SER A 264 -9.91 0.18 -1.13
CA SER A 264 -9.18 -0.13 -2.36
C SER A 264 -8.83 -1.63 -2.44
N ILE A 265 -8.38 -2.23 -1.33
CA ILE A 265 -8.11 -3.66 -1.24
C ILE A 265 -9.38 -4.47 -1.50
N LEU A 266 -10.47 -4.16 -0.80
CA LEU A 266 -11.73 -4.89 -0.93
C LEU A 266 -12.32 -4.74 -2.33
N TRP A 267 -12.29 -3.54 -2.91
CA TRP A 267 -12.80 -3.30 -4.26
C TRP A 267 -11.97 -4.04 -5.31
N SER A 268 -10.65 -3.98 -5.22
CA SER A 268 -9.77 -4.64 -6.19
C SER A 268 -9.86 -6.17 -6.13
N THR A 269 -10.37 -6.72 -5.04
CA THR A 269 -10.56 -8.17 -4.82
C THR A 269 -12.03 -8.61 -4.90
N HIS A 270 -12.93 -7.78 -5.41
CA HIS A 270 -14.38 -8.06 -5.51
C HIS A 270 -15.02 -8.48 -4.18
N SER A 271 -14.68 -7.80 -3.09
CA SER A 271 -15.06 -8.18 -1.72
C SER A 271 -15.62 -7.00 -0.91
N GLU A 272 -16.33 -6.12 -1.58
CA GLU A 272 -16.88 -4.90 -1.00
C GLU A 272 -17.79 -5.19 0.22
N ASP A 273 -18.51 -6.29 0.19
CA ASP A 273 -19.42 -6.72 1.28
C ASP A 273 -18.68 -7.05 2.59
N GLU A 274 -17.40 -7.41 2.51
CA GLU A 274 -16.57 -7.72 3.67
C GLU A 274 -16.30 -6.50 4.57
N LEU A 275 -16.44 -5.29 4.03
CA LEU A 275 -16.18 -4.07 4.79
C LEU A 275 -17.04 -3.98 6.07
N HIS A 276 -18.31 -4.32 5.98
CA HIS A 276 -19.25 -4.22 7.12
C HIS A 276 -19.11 -5.35 8.13
N GLN A 277 -18.42 -6.42 7.76
CA GLN A 277 -18.21 -7.58 8.63
C GLN A 277 -16.97 -7.43 9.50
N TRP A 278 -15.91 -6.79 8.98
CA TRP A 278 -14.57 -6.85 9.56
C TRP A 278 -13.97 -5.50 9.96
N PHE A 279 -14.64 -4.40 9.63
CA PHE A 279 -14.14 -3.05 9.92
C PHE A 279 -15.15 -2.26 10.71
N SER A 280 -14.67 -1.65 11.82
CA SER A 280 -15.48 -0.73 12.60
C SER A 280 -15.77 0.56 11.81
N THR A 281 -16.94 1.15 12.04
CA THR A 281 -17.24 2.51 11.57
C THR A 281 -16.58 3.59 12.44
N ASN A 282 -16.08 3.22 13.61
CA ASN A 282 -15.33 4.11 14.50
C ASN A 282 -13.82 3.92 14.26
N PHE A 283 -13.13 4.95 13.79
CA PHE A 283 -11.72 4.91 13.48
C PHE A 283 -10.80 4.64 14.69
N ASN A 284 -11.28 4.81 15.90
CA ASN A 284 -10.53 4.50 17.12
C ASN A 284 -10.72 3.05 17.59
N VAL A 285 -11.40 2.21 16.81
CA VAL A 285 -11.69 0.82 17.17
C VAL A 285 -11.18 -0.10 16.07
N GLU A 286 -10.22 -0.95 16.40
CA GLU A 286 -9.78 -2.06 15.54
C GLU A 286 -10.57 -3.33 15.87
N VAL A 287 -10.81 -4.13 14.86
CA VAL A 287 -11.50 -5.41 14.98
C VAL A 287 -10.54 -6.54 14.62
N HIS A 288 -10.35 -7.48 15.54
CA HIS A 288 -9.51 -8.65 15.34
C HIS A 288 -10.31 -9.91 15.60
N ALA A 289 -10.37 -10.80 14.60
CA ALA A 289 -11.00 -12.10 14.70
C ALA A 289 -9.94 -13.21 14.76
N TYR A 290 -10.25 -14.27 15.49
CA TYR A 290 -9.37 -15.42 15.66
C TYR A 290 -10.13 -16.73 15.45
N VAL A 291 -9.45 -17.69 14.86
CA VAL A 291 -9.95 -19.05 14.65
C VAL A 291 -9.17 -20.01 15.57
N LYS A 292 -9.88 -20.92 16.23
CA LYS A 292 -9.30 -22.01 17.04
C LYS A 292 -9.03 -23.22 16.19
#